data_1c0b4fdcdd73d6e9d9f9b6e46230f56c
#
_entry.id   1c0b4fdcdd73d6e9d9f9b6e46230f56c
#
_cell.length_a   1.000
_cell.length_b   1.000
_cell.length_c   1.000
_cell.angle_alpha   90.00
_cell.angle_beta   90.00
_cell.angle_gamma   90.00
#
_symmetry.space_group_name_H-M   'P 1'
#
loop_
_entity.id
_entity.type
_entity.pdbx_description
1 polymer ?
#
loop_
_entity_poly.entity_id
_entity_poly.type
_entity_poly.pdbx_seq_one_letter_code
_entity_poly.pdbx_strand_id
1 'polypeptide(L)'
;ELVIFRTKNDQIGLVHKYCTHRRASLAFGKTENKGIRCCYHGWLFSIDGEILETPGEESDSKQAKLIREKFRLGAYPVKEFNGIIFAYLGPMDKIPEFPHYDSYEISYEKRSPYLVKYNCNWIQVLDAIMDPVHTSFLHGQSSGIQFSEGFAQLGEIQFYEKGIQYLGANIRRVEENVWIRI
;
A
#
# COMPACT_ATOMS: atom_id res chain seq x y z
N GLU A 1 -1.92 7.61 12.23
CA GLU A 1 -1.90 8.51 11.07
C GLU A 1 -0.49 8.63 10.52
N LEU A 2 -0.36 8.64 9.19
CA LEU A 2 0.90 8.66 8.47
C LEU A 2 0.93 9.85 7.50
N VAL A 3 2.15 10.25 7.13
CA VAL A 3 2.41 11.22 6.07
C VAL A 3 3.32 10.57 5.04
N ILE A 4 2.88 10.60 3.79
CA ILE A 4 3.69 10.22 2.64
C ILE A 4 4.23 11.49 2.00
N PHE A 5 5.48 11.46 1.58
CA PHE A 5 6.12 12.59 0.92
C PHE A 5 7.15 12.10 -0.10
N ARG A 6 7.45 12.95 -1.07
CA ARG A 6 8.54 12.73 -2.01
C ARG A 6 9.61 13.78 -1.78
N THR A 7 10.85 13.35 -1.58
CA THR A 7 11.99 14.26 -1.44
C THR A 7 12.30 14.93 -2.77
N LYS A 8 13.11 15.99 -2.74
CA LYS A 8 13.59 16.62 -3.99
C LYS A 8 14.54 15.73 -4.80
N ASN A 9 15.07 14.67 -4.19
CA ASN A 9 15.88 13.64 -4.86
C ASN A 9 15.03 12.44 -5.32
N ASP A 10 13.71 12.62 -5.42
CA ASP A 10 12.74 11.64 -5.92
C ASP A 10 12.59 10.37 -5.04
N GLN A 11 13.05 10.38 -3.80
CA GLN A 11 12.84 9.30 -2.86
C GLN A 11 11.49 9.45 -2.14
N ILE A 12 10.80 8.34 -1.91
CA ILE A 12 9.52 8.34 -1.21
C ILE A 12 9.74 7.94 0.25
N GLY A 13 9.17 8.71 1.18
CA GLY A 13 9.12 8.40 2.59
C GLY A 13 7.68 8.27 3.09
N LEU A 14 7.45 7.32 3.98
CA LEU A 14 6.20 7.13 4.71
C LEU A 14 6.50 7.11 6.19
N VAL A 15 6.09 8.15 6.90
CA VAL A 15 6.46 8.37 8.30
C VAL A 15 5.23 8.65 9.17
N HIS A 16 5.40 8.53 10.49
CA HIS A 16 4.39 8.98 11.43
C HIS A 16 4.08 10.46 11.23
N LYS A 17 2.81 10.82 11.30
CA LYS A 17 2.33 12.18 11.04
C LYS A 17 2.90 13.22 12.02
N TYR A 18 3.14 12.85 13.26
CA TYR A 18 3.48 13.81 14.30
C TYR A 18 4.96 13.79 14.65
N CYS A 19 5.60 14.95 14.45
CA CYS A 19 6.99 15.19 14.81
C CYS A 19 7.31 14.75 16.24
N THR A 20 8.41 14.03 16.44
CA THR A 20 8.81 13.49 17.75
C THR A 20 9.20 14.57 18.75
N HIS A 21 9.51 15.80 18.29
CA HIS A 21 9.85 16.91 19.18
C HIS A 21 8.63 17.40 20.00
N ARG A 22 7.63 18.00 19.33
CA ARG A 22 6.44 18.58 19.97
C ARG A 22 5.14 18.31 19.21
N ARG A 23 5.05 17.18 18.57
CA ARG A 23 3.82 16.65 17.95
C ARG A 23 3.19 17.53 16.87
N ALA A 24 3.94 18.48 16.28
CA ALA A 24 3.46 19.21 15.11
C ALA A 24 3.27 18.25 13.93
N SER A 25 2.22 18.48 13.13
CA SER A 25 1.91 17.63 11.97
C SER A 25 2.91 17.85 10.84
N LEU A 26 3.56 16.76 10.39
CA LEU A 26 4.45 16.76 9.24
C LEU A 26 3.73 16.86 7.90
N ALA A 27 2.39 16.78 7.88
CA ALA A 27 1.61 17.10 6.69
C ALA A 27 1.79 18.56 6.23
N PHE A 28 2.23 19.44 7.12
CA PHE A 28 2.62 20.82 6.84
C PHE A 28 4.15 20.98 6.71
N GLY A 29 4.88 19.87 6.72
CA GLY A 29 6.33 19.88 6.61
C GLY A 29 6.81 20.27 5.23
N LYS A 30 8.05 20.76 5.14
CA LYS A 30 8.72 21.09 3.88
C LYS A 30 9.57 19.92 3.42
N THR A 31 9.34 19.43 2.21
CA THR A 31 10.20 18.39 1.62
C THR A 31 11.53 18.99 1.15
N GLU A 32 12.61 18.30 1.47
CA GLU A 32 13.99 18.66 1.13
C GLU A 32 14.68 17.48 0.42
N ASN A 33 15.95 17.63 0.05
CA ASN A 33 16.70 16.58 -0.65
C ASN A 33 16.82 15.29 0.17
N LYS A 34 16.99 15.43 1.50
CA LYS A 34 17.26 14.28 2.39
C LYS A 34 16.04 13.81 3.20
N GLY A 35 14.90 14.51 3.09
CA GLY A 35 13.75 14.14 3.91
C GLY A 35 12.70 15.24 4.02
N ILE A 36 11.98 15.23 5.17
CA ILE A 36 10.93 16.19 5.50
C ILE A 36 11.28 17.02 6.73
N ARG A 37 11.19 18.34 6.58
CA ARG A 37 11.45 19.28 7.66
C ARG A 37 10.15 19.70 8.34
N CYS A 38 10.12 19.56 9.65
CA CYS A 38 9.01 20.01 10.48
C CYS A 38 8.89 21.56 10.40
N CYS A 39 7.68 22.05 10.13
CA CYS A 39 7.41 23.48 10.00
C CYS A 39 7.50 24.24 11.33
N TYR A 40 7.46 23.54 12.49
CA TYR A 40 7.39 24.21 13.79
C TYR A 40 8.79 24.61 14.31
N HIS A 41 9.73 23.65 14.44
CA HIS A 41 11.08 23.92 14.96
C HIS A 41 12.20 23.43 14.03
N GLY A 42 11.88 23.13 12.78
CA GLY A 42 12.86 22.82 11.75
C GLY A 42 13.56 21.45 11.87
N TRP A 43 13.12 20.55 12.74
CA TRP A 43 13.70 19.21 12.79
C TRP A 43 13.53 18.52 11.45
N LEU A 44 14.63 17.98 10.91
CA LEU A 44 14.65 17.29 9.62
C LEU A 44 14.68 15.78 9.86
N PHE A 45 13.77 15.06 9.23
CA PHE A 45 13.69 13.61 9.29
C PHE A 45 13.98 13.00 7.93
N SER A 46 14.75 11.91 7.90
CA SER A 46 14.97 11.11 6.69
C SER A 46 13.70 10.34 6.29
N ILE A 47 13.74 9.69 5.12
CA ILE A 47 12.67 8.78 4.69
C ILE A 47 12.51 7.58 5.64
N ASP A 48 13.57 7.21 6.34
CA ASP A 48 13.60 6.11 7.32
C ASP A 48 13.29 6.57 8.75
N GLY A 49 12.97 7.84 8.94
CA GLY A 49 12.59 8.41 10.22
C GLY A 49 13.76 8.82 11.12
N GLU A 50 14.99 8.80 10.62
CA GLU A 50 16.16 9.30 11.37
C GLU A 50 16.10 10.81 11.51
N ILE A 51 16.52 11.33 12.66
CA ILE A 51 16.65 12.76 12.88
C ILE A 51 17.99 13.20 12.29
N LEU A 52 17.93 13.96 11.20
CA LEU A 52 19.13 14.44 10.50
C LEU A 52 19.61 15.78 11.06
N GLU A 53 18.68 16.66 11.45
CA GLU A 53 18.99 17.99 11.96
C GLU A 53 18.03 18.39 13.08
N THR A 54 18.61 19.11 14.04
CA THR A 54 17.92 19.72 15.19
C THR A 54 18.36 21.17 15.35
N PRO A 55 17.79 22.13 14.56
CA PRO A 55 18.34 23.50 14.45
C PRO A 55 18.41 24.30 15.75
N GLY A 56 17.67 23.89 16.80
CA GLY A 56 17.76 24.54 18.11
C GLY A 56 18.97 24.11 18.93
N GLU A 57 19.74 23.11 18.45
CA GLU A 57 20.93 22.60 19.11
C GLU A 57 22.13 22.78 18.20
N GLU A 58 23.28 23.12 18.79
CA GLU A 58 24.54 23.15 18.04
C GLU A 58 24.84 21.74 17.50
N SER A 59 25.09 21.65 16.17
CA SER A 59 25.08 20.39 15.40
C SER A 59 25.99 19.30 15.97
N ASP A 60 27.15 19.69 16.51
CA ASP A 60 28.12 18.76 17.10
C ASP A 60 28.03 18.66 18.62
N SER A 61 27.07 19.33 19.22
CA SER A 61 26.85 19.28 20.67
C SER A 61 26.55 17.85 21.12
N LYS A 62 26.91 17.56 22.35
CA LYS A 62 26.61 16.30 23.02
C LYS A 62 25.10 16.04 23.07
N GLN A 63 24.32 17.10 23.23
CA GLN A 63 22.86 17.05 23.29
C GLN A 63 22.26 16.68 21.92
N ALA A 64 22.69 17.31 20.83
CA ALA A 64 22.21 17.00 19.48
C ALA A 64 22.53 15.55 19.08
N LYS A 65 23.71 15.05 19.41
CA LYS A 65 24.10 13.65 19.18
C LYS A 65 23.20 12.70 19.96
N LEU A 66 22.98 12.97 21.24
CA LEU A 66 22.12 12.15 22.10
C LEU A 66 20.68 12.08 21.59
N ILE A 67 20.14 13.21 21.12
CA ILE A 67 18.80 13.26 20.53
C ILE A 67 18.72 12.36 19.29
N ARG A 68 19.66 12.48 18.37
CA ARG A 68 19.69 11.69 17.13
C ARG A 68 19.88 10.18 17.37
N GLU A 69 20.59 9.81 18.41
CA GLU A 69 20.82 8.41 18.80
C GLU A 69 19.60 7.79 19.49
N LYS A 70 18.95 8.55 20.37
CA LYS A 70 17.87 8.02 21.24
C LYS A 70 16.48 8.13 20.65
N PHE A 71 16.25 9.05 19.73
CA PHE A 71 14.93 9.30 19.18
C PHE A 71 14.89 9.05 17.68
N ARG A 72 13.76 8.55 17.23
CA ARG A 72 13.48 8.28 15.84
C ARG A 72 12.01 8.53 15.55
N LEU A 73 11.69 9.01 14.38
CA LEU A 73 10.32 9.07 13.89
C LEU A 73 9.95 7.68 13.35
N GLY A 74 8.73 7.20 13.65
CA GLY A 74 8.26 5.96 13.04
C GLY A 74 8.20 6.11 11.53
N ALA A 75 8.74 5.14 10.80
CA ALA A 75 8.76 5.10 9.35
C ALA A 75 8.44 3.69 8.86
N TYR A 76 7.97 3.59 7.62
CA TYR A 76 7.60 2.33 7.00
C TYR A 76 8.21 2.22 5.61
N PRO A 77 8.73 1.04 5.22
CA PRO A 77 9.27 0.85 3.89
C PRO A 77 8.17 0.97 2.84
N VAL A 78 8.53 1.64 1.76
CA VAL A 78 7.65 1.85 0.61
C VAL A 78 8.32 1.42 -0.68
N LYS A 79 7.52 0.99 -1.63
CA LYS A 79 7.94 0.70 -2.99
C LYS A 79 6.96 1.33 -3.97
N GLU A 80 7.47 2.17 -4.86
CA GLU A 80 6.70 2.64 -6.00
C GLU A 80 6.78 1.60 -7.12
N PHE A 81 5.65 1.23 -7.65
CA PHE A 81 5.53 0.32 -8.77
C PHE A 81 4.34 0.72 -9.65
N ASN A 82 4.61 1.00 -10.92
CA ASN A 82 3.59 1.38 -11.91
C ASN A 82 2.66 2.55 -11.48
N GLY A 83 3.22 3.58 -10.82
CA GLY A 83 2.47 4.73 -10.35
C GLY A 83 1.66 4.49 -9.08
N ILE A 84 1.77 3.31 -8.48
CA ILE A 84 1.16 2.99 -7.18
C ILE A 84 2.27 2.87 -6.14
N ILE A 85 2.03 3.43 -4.95
CA ILE A 85 2.96 3.33 -3.83
C ILE A 85 2.44 2.26 -2.87
N PHE A 86 3.22 1.21 -2.71
CA PHE A 86 2.97 0.13 -1.77
C PHE A 86 3.74 0.39 -0.48
N ALA A 87 3.12 0.12 0.65
CA ALA A 87 3.73 0.28 1.96
C ALA A 87 3.63 -1.02 2.77
N TYR A 88 4.72 -1.39 3.43
CA TYR A 88 4.70 -2.49 4.38
C TYR A 88 4.56 -1.94 5.79
N LEU A 89 3.48 -2.28 6.48
CA LEU A 89 3.16 -1.79 7.83
C LEU A 89 3.42 -2.81 8.94
N GLY A 90 4.14 -3.87 8.62
CA GLY A 90 4.51 -4.92 9.59
C GLY A 90 5.89 -4.71 10.23
N PRO A 91 6.38 -5.70 11.00
CA PRO A 91 7.70 -5.68 11.63
C PRO A 91 8.82 -5.58 10.61
N MET A 92 9.82 -4.75 10.88
CA MET A 92 10.92 -4.47 9.96
C MET A 92 11.83 -5.69 9.69
N ASP A 93 11.88 -6.65 10.60
CA ASP A 93 12.62 -7.92 10.47
C ASP A 93 11.84 -8.97 9.65
N LYS A 94 10.64 -8.66 9.22
CA LYS A 94 9.75 -9.57 8.48
C LYS A 94 9.22 -8.94 7.18
N ILE A 95 9.98 -8.03 6.58
CA ILE A 95 9.60 -7.44 5.30
C ILE A 95 9.56 -8.55 4.25
N PRO A 96 8.37 -8.84 3.65
CA PRO A 96 8.28 -9.84 2.60
C PRO A 96 8.91 -9.33 1.30
N GLU A 97 9.29 -10.25 0.44
CA GLU A 97 9.59 -9.88 -0.94
C GLU A 97 8.35 -9.25 -1.59
N PHE A 98 8.58 -8.21 -2.39
CA PHE A 98 7.49 -7.59 -3.14
C PHE A 98 6.93 -8.62 -4.14
N PRO A 99 5.61 -8.90 -4.11
CA PRO A 99 5.04 -9.93 -4.94
C PRO A 99 5.25 -9.61 -6.42
N HIS A 100 5.69 -10.61 -7.17
CA HIS A 100 5.85 -10.54 -8.62
C HIS A 100 4.75 -11.35 -9.29
N TYR A 101 3.86 -10.68 -10.01
CA TYR A 101 2.82 -11.29 -10.81
C TYR A 101 3.18 -11.20 -12.29
N ASP A 102 2.79 -12.17 -13.09
CA ASP A 102 3.00 -12.21 -14.53
C ASP A 102 2.42 -10.97 -15.25
N SER A 103 1.30 -10.45 -14.77
CA SER A 103 0.72 -9.19 -15.23
C SER A 103 1.67 -7.98 -15.09
N TYR A 104 2.68 -8.08 -14.23
CA TYR A 104 3.69 -7.02 -14.07
C TYR A 104 4.73 -6.99 -15.19
N GLU A 105 4.82 -8.04 -15.99
CA GLU A 105 5.69 -8.11 -17.17
C GLU A 105 5.08 -7.43 -18.41
N ILE A 106 3.79 -7.10 -18.36
CA ILE A 106 3.15 -6.31 -19.42
C ILE A 106 3.83 -4.94 -19.51
N SER A 107 4.07 -4.45 -20.72
CA SER A 107 4.74 -3.14 -20.89
C SER A 107 3.98 -2.00 -20.19
N TYR A 108 4.72 -1.04 -19.64
CA TYR A 108 4.18 0.10 -18.88
C TYR A 108 3.07 0.85 -19.64
N GLU A 109 3.21 1.01 -20.96
CA GLU A 109 2.24 1.70 -21.81
C GLU A 109 0.86 1.02 -21.86
N LYS A 110 0.81 -0.26 -21.55
CA LYS A 110 -0.43 -1.06 -21.51
C LYS A 110 -1.03 -1.17 -20.11
N ARG A 111 -0.46 -0.49 -19.10
CA ARG A 111 -0.90 -0.52 -17.72
C ARG A 111 -1.34 0.86 -17.28
N SER A 112 -2.54 0.97 -16.76
CA SER A 112 -3.07 2.21 -16.22
C SER A 112 -3.62 1.97 -14.82
N PRO A 113 -2.95 2.43 -13.75
CA PRO A 113 -3.52 2.36 -12.42
C PRO A 113 -4.73 3.30 -12.33
N TYR A 114 -5.77 2.84 -11.68
CA TYR A 114 -6.94 3.66 -11.38
C TYR A 114 -7.39 3.44 -9.93
N LEU A 115 -8.11 4.40 -9.41
CA LEU A 115 -8.65 4.36 -8.06
C LEU A 115 -10.17 4.52 -8.11
N VAL A 116 -10.86 3.60 -7.44
CA VAL A 116 -12.30 3.69 -7.23
C VAL A 116 -12.56 3.86 -5.74
N LYS A 117 -13.28 4.91 -5.37
CA LYS A 117 -13.64 5.17 -3.97
C LYS A 117 -15.08 4.73 -3.72
N TYR A 118 -15.24 3.80 -2.79
CA TYR A 118 -16.53 3.37 -2.28
C TYR A 118 -16.80 3.99 -0.90
N ASN A 119 -17.98 4.53 -0.68
CA ASN A 119 -18.39 5.13 0.60
C ASN A 119 -18.98 4.05 1.52
N CYS A 120 -18.23 2.97 1.75
CA CYS A 120 -18.61 1.87 2.62
C CYS A 120 -17.41 1.32 3.38
N ASN A 121 -17.65 0.43 4.33
CA ASN A 121 -16.58 -0.32 4.98
C ASN A 121 -15.92 -1.28 3.98
N TRP A 122 -14.60 -1.45 4.09
CA TRP A 122 -13.82 -2.32 3.19
C TRP A 122 -14.33 -3.76 3.15
N ILE A 123 -14.93 -4.25 4.24
CA ILE A 123 -15.45 -5.62 4.30
C ILE A 123 -16.63 -5.83 3.34
N GLN A 124 -17.40 -4.78 3.03
CA GLN A 124 -18.49 -4.86 2.05
C GLN A 124 -17.96 -5.08 0.64
N VAL A 125 -16.81 -4.48 0.33
CA VAL A 125 -16.12 -4.69 -0.95
C VAL A 125 -15.56 -6.11 -1.02
N LEU A 126 -14.96 -6.58 0.09
CA LEU A 126 -14.42 -7.93 0.17
C LEU A 126 -15.52 -8.99 0.04
N ASP A 127 -16.65 -8.79 0.70
CA ASP A 127 -17.83 -9.67 0.62
C ASP A 127 -18.30 -9.82 -0.83
N ALA A 128 -18.43 -8.71 -1.55
CA ALA A 128 -18.80 -8.73 -2.97
C ALA A 128 -17.75 -9.45 -3.85
N ILE A 129 -16.46 -9.27 -3.58
CA ILE A 129 -15.39 -9.93 -4.33
C ILE A 129 -15.41 -11.46 -4.10
N MET A 130 -15.74 -11.88 -2.88
CA MET A 130 -15.78 -13.30 -2.51
C MET A 130 -17.07 -14.02 -2.95
N ASP A 131 -18.05 -13.30 -3.52
CA ASP A 131 -19.30 -13.88 -3.99
C ASP A 131 -19.25 -14.21 -5.50
N PRO A 132 -19.01 -15.48 -5.89
CA PRO A 132 -18.99 -15.87 -7.29
C PRO A 132 -20.39 -15.95 -7.91
N VAL A 133 -21.43 -16.03 -7.09
CA VAL A 133 -22.81 -16.20 -7.58
C VAL A 133 -23.30 -14.91 -8.25
N HIS A 134 -23.09 -13.75 -7.60
CA HIS A 134 -23.48 -12.47 -8.19
C HIS A 134 -22.75 -12.22 -9.52
N THR A 135 -21.52 -12.67 -9.66
CA THR A 135 -20.75 -12.52 -10.90
C THR A 135 -21.46 -13.19 -12.07
N SER A 136 -21.99 -14.40 -11.86
CA SER A 136 -22.70 -15.13 -12.91
C SER A 136 -24.06 -14.52 -13.24
N PHE A 137 -24.80 -14.08 -12.25
CA PHE A 137 -26.16 -13.53 -12.45
C PHE A 137 -26.15 -12.04 -12.79
N LEU A 138 -25.55 -11.20 -11.94
CA LEU A 138 -25.57 -9.76 -12.14
C LEU A 138 -24.73 -9.35 -13.36
N HIS A 139 -23.51 -9.86 -13.47
CA HIS A 139 -22.55 -9.48 -14.50
C HIS A 139 -22.58 -10.37 -15.75
N GLY A 140 -23.32 -11.44 -15.73
CA GLY A 140 -23.45 -12.37 -16.86
C GLY A 140 -24.83 -12.43 -17.48
N GLN A 141 -25.88 -12.51 -16.65
CA GLN A 141 -27.23 -12.79 -17.12
C GLN A 141 -28.15 -11.56 -17.09
N SER A 142 -28.17 -10.81 -15.98
CA SER A 142 -29.11 -9.72 -15.79
C SER A 142 -28.79 -8.46 -16.61
N SER A 143 -27.51 -8.15 -16.78
CA SER A 143 -27.04 -6.95 -17.48
C SER A 143 -26.34 -7.26 -18.82
N GLY A 144 -26.39 -8.50 -19.27
CA GLY A 144 -25.55 -9.00 -20.35
C GLY A 144 -24.13 -9.30 -19.88
N ILE A 145 -23.33 -9.91 -20.77
CA ILE A 145 -21.95 -10.32 -20.45
C ILE A 145 -21.08 -9.07 -20.33
N GLN A 146 -20.67 -8.73 -19.09
CA GLN A 146 -19.85 -7.55 -18.81
C GLN A 146 -18.33 -7.83 -18.83
N PHE A 147 -17.92 -9.08 -18.63
CA PHE A 147 -16.51 -9.47 -18.64
C PHE A 147 -16.22 -10.47 -19.77
N SER A 148 -16.39 -11.75 -19.50
CA SER A 148 -16.23 -12.82 -20.49
C SER A 148 -17.33 -13.87 -20.30
N GLU A 149 -17.56 -14.68 -21.34
CA GLU A 149 -18.54 -15.77 -21.25
C GLU A 149 -18.25 -16.75 -20.12
N GLY A 150 -16.96 -17.00 -19.81
CA GLY A 150 -16.55 -17.83 -18.68
C GLY A 150 -16.98 -17.27 -17.33
N PHE A 151 -17.05 -15.94 -17.16
CA PHE A 151 -17.55 -15.31 -15.94
C PHE A 151 -19.07 -15.39 -15.79
N ALA A 152 -19.80 -15.51 -16.89
CA ALA A 152 -21.26 -15.65 -16.86
C ALA A 152 -21.72 -17.05 -16.42
N GLN A 153 -20.85 -18.03 -16.46
CA GLN A 153 -21.17 -19.40 -16.05
C GLN A 153 -21.01 -19.57 -14.54
N LEU A 154 -22.04 -20.10 -13.88
CA LEU A 154 -21.92 -20.54 -12.49
C LEU A 154 -21.16 -21.87 -12.48
N GLY A 155 -19.92 -21.83 -11.98
CA GLY A 155 -19.09 -23.01 -11.80
C GLY A 155 -19.28 -23.70 -10.46
N GLU A 156 -18.44 -24.71 -10.21
CA GLU A 156 -18.33 -25.32 -8.89
C GLU A 156 -17.65 -24.35 -7.92
N ILE A 157 -18.27 -24.09 -6.77
CA ILE A 157 -17.76 -23.18 -5.76
C ILE A 157 -17.15 -24.00 -4.62
N GLN A 158 -15.89 -23.73 -4.31
CA GLN A 158 -15.18 -24.34 -3.20
C GLN A 158 -14.57 -23.25 -2.31
N PHE A 159 -14.79 -23.39 -0.99
CA PHE A 159 -14.15 -22.56 0.02
C PHE A 159 -13.26 -23.43 0.90
N TYR A 160 -12.07 -22.93 1.20
CA TYR A 160 -11.11 -23.62 2.03
C TYR A 160 -10.29 -22.64 2.87
N GLU A 161 -9.88 -23.11 4.03
CA GLU A 161 -8.98 -22.38 4.94
C GLU A 161 -7.53 -22.72 4.62
N LYS A 162 -6.67 -21.69 4.67
CA LYS A 162 -5.23 -21.85 4.56
C LYS A 162 -4.52 -20.96 5.59
N GLY A 163 -4.03 -21.59 6.66
CA GLY A 163 -3.43 -20.86 7.77
C GLY A 163 -4.45 -19.99 8.50
N ILE A 164 -4.21 -18.69 8.57
CA ILE A 164 -5.12 -17.71 9.16
C ILE A 164 -6.04 -17.03 8.11
N GLN A 165 -5.99 -17.48 6.86
CA GLN A 165 -6.73 -16.89 5.75
C GLN A 165 -7.83 -17.84 5.29
N TYR A 166 -8.98 -17.26 4.98
CA TYR A 166 -10.06 -17.93 4.30
C TYR A 166 -9.96 -17.64 2.81
N LEU A 167 -9.86 -18.69 2.00
CA LEU A 167 -9.77 -18.57 0.55
C LEU A 167 -10.98 -19.22 -0.10
N GLY A 168 -11.62 -18.47 -0.97
CA GLY A 168 -12.64 -19.00 -1.86
C GLY A 168 -12.06 -19.24 -3.25
N ALA A 169 -12.56 -20.26 -3.91
CA ALA A 169 -12.26 -20.48 -5.32
C ALA A 169 -13.55 -20.84 -6.06
N ASN A 170 -13.72 -20.22 -7.22
CA ASN A 170 -14.73 -20.60 -8.18
C ASN A 170 -14.04 -21.31 -9.33
N ILE A 171 -14.37 -22.60 -9.52
CA ILE A 171 -13.78 -23.41 -10.56
C ILE A 171 -14.80 -23.51 -11.70
N ARG A 172 -14.44 -22.96 -12.85
CA ARG A 172 -15.28 -22.97 -14.04
C ARG A 172 -14.64 -23.78 -15.14
N ARG A 173 -15.43 -24.65 -15.76
CA ARG A 173 -15.04 -25.33 -16.97
C ARG A 173 -15.28 -24.39 -18.15
N VAL A 174 -14.22 -24.01 -18.85
CA VAL A 174 -14.30 -23.11 -20.01
C VAL A 174 -14.43 -23.88 -21.29
N GLU A 175 -13.68 -24.98 -21.41
CA GLU A 175 -13.68 -25.92 -22.52
C GLU A 175 -13.51 -27.33 -21.99
N GLU A 176 -13.65 -28.32 -22.84
CA GLU A 176 -13.33 -29.70 -22.46
C GLU A 176 -11.88 -29.79 -21.99
N ASN A 177 -11.67 -30.18 -20.73
CA ASN A 177 -10.36 -30.24 -20.06
C ASN A 177 -9.66 -28.90 -19.76
N VAL A 178 -10.33 -27.76 -19.95
CA VAL A 178 -9.80 -26.44 -19.55
C VAL A 178 -10.64 -25.86 -18.42
N TRP A 179 -9.99 -25.54 -17.31
CA TRP A 179 -10.62 -25.02 -16.09
C TRP A 179 -10.01 -23.67 -15.72
N ILE A 180 -10.86 -22.72 -15.35
CA ILE A 180 -10.43 -21.49 -14.73
C ILE A 180 -10.71 -21.60 -13.23
N ARG A 181 -9.70 -21.25 -12.42
CA ARG A 181 -9.80 -21.09 -10.98
C ARG A 181 -9.62 -19.62 -10.64
N ILE A 182 -10.58 -19.05 -9.96
CA ILE A 182 -10.59 -17.64 -9.55
C ILE A 182 -10.66 -17.57 -8.03
#